data_89a80bb2592e48ec773d62285ff0dd66
#
_entry.id   89a80bb2592e48ec773d62285ff0dd66
#
_cell.length_a   1.000
_cell.length_b   1.000
_cell.length_c   1.000
_cell.angle_alpha   90.00
_cell.angle_beta   90.00
_cell.angle_gamma   90.00
#
_symmetry.space_group_name_H-M   'P 1'
#
loop_
_entity.id
_entity.type
_entity.pdbx_description
1 polymer ?
#
loop_
_entity_poly.entity_id
_entity_poly.type
_entity_poly.pdbx_seq_one_letter_code
_entity_poly.pdbx_strand_id
1 'polypeptide(L)' 'MRKLVIQVPCYNEEATLGGTLSALPREVPGIDVVEWLIIDDGSTDKTVEVAKAHGVDHVVHLPRN' A
#
# COMPACT_ATOMS: atom_id res chain seq x y z
N MET A 1 17.56 -6.70 -13.31
CA MET A 1 17.07 -6.13 -12.04
C MET A 1 15.86 -6.91 -11.57
N ARG A 2 15.82 -7.23 -10.28
CA ARG A 2 14.67 -7.92 -9.69
C ARG A 2 13.84 -6.93 -8.88
N LYS A 3 12.58 -6.84 -9.20
CA LYS A 3 11.63 -5.96 -8.51
C LYS A 3 10.54 -6.79 -7.84
N LEU A 4 10.25 -6.48 -6.59
CA LEU A 4 9.12 -7.05 -5.86
C LEU A 4 8.08 -5.97 -5.67
N VAL A 5 6.84 -6.23 -6.09
CA VAL A 5 5.70 -5.34 -5.81
C VAL A 5 4.82 -6.03 -4.79
N ILE A 6 4.66 -5.40 -3.63
CA ILE A 6 3.77 -5.91 -2.59
C ILE A 6 2.43 -5.22 -2.74
N GLN A 7 1.40 -6.00 -3.05
CA GLN A 7 0.04 -5.48 -3.23
C GLN A 7 -0.72 -5.56 -1.92
N VAL A 8 -1.34 -4.46 -1.53
CA VAL A 8 -2.14 -4.38 -0.32
C VAL A 8 -3.54 -3.90 -0.70
N PRO A 9 -4.51 -4.82 -0.83
CA PRO A 9 -5.90 -4.42 -1.04
C PRO A 9 -6.45 -3.83 0.25
N CYS A 10 -7.18 -2.74 0.15
CA CYS A 10 -7.76 -2.10 1.33
C CYS A 10 -9.09 -1.43 1.03
N TYR A 11 -9.90 -1.34 2.08
CA TYR A 11 -11.20 -0.68 2.04
C TYR A 11 -11.53 -0.16 3.44
N ASN A 12 -11.64 1.16 3.57
CA ASN A 12 -11.96 1.82 4.84
C ASN A 12 -11.11 1.33 6.01
N GLU A 13 -9.78 1.40 5.83
CA GLU A 13 -8.82 0.89 6.81
C GLU A 13 -7.92 1.97 7.38
N GLU A 14 -8.39 3.23 7.46
CA GLU A 14 -7.55 4.32 7.91
C GLU A 14 -6.95 4.09 9.32
N ALA A 15 -7.68 3.40 10.19
CA ALA A 15 -7.23 3.15 11.56
C ALA A 15 -6.14 2.09 11.67
N THR A 16 -6.04 1.17 10.71
CA THR A 16 -5.16 0.01 10.79
C THR A 16 -4.08 -0.04 9.72
N LEU A 17 -4.27 0.66 8.61
CA LEU A 17 -3.37 0.57 7.47
C LEU A 17 -1.94 1.00 7.81
N GLY A 18 -1.78 2.04 8.63
CA GLY A 18 -0.45 2.50 9.02
C GLY A 18 0.38 1.42 9.70
N GLY A 19 -0.24 0.66 10.61
CA GLY A 19 0.42 -0.46 11.25
C GLY A 19 0.80 -1.57 10.29
N THR A 20 -0.10 -1.88 9.34
CA THR A 20 0.18 -2.87 8.30
C THR A 20 1.37 -2.44 7.45
N LEU A 21 1.39 -1.20 6.97
CA LEU A 21 2.48 -0.69 6.14
C LEU A 21 3.81 -0.65 6.89
N SER A 22 3.79 -0.28 8.17
CA SER A 22 5.00 -0.23 8.98
C SER A 22 5.65 -1.60 9.16
N ALA A 23 4.88 -2.68 9.00
CA ALA A 23 5.37 -4.04 9.11
C ALA A 23 5.89 -4.60 7.78
N LEU A 24 5.65 -3.92 6.66
CA LEU A 24 6.10 -4.41 5.35
C LEU A 24 7.59 -4.13 5.14
N PRO A 25 8.30 -5.06 4.48
CA PRO A 25 9.72 -4.84 4.20
C PRO A 25 9.94 -3.82 3.08
N ARG A 26 11.03 -3.08 3.16
CA ARG A 26 11.56 -2.27 2.07
C ARG A 26 12.81 -2.87 1.47
N GLU A 27 13.42 -3.82 2.16
CA GLU A 27 14.60 -4.52 1.68
C GLU A 27 14.37 -6.02 1.81
N VAL A 28 14.63 -6.74 0.73
CA VAL A 28 14.52 -8.20 0.67
C VAL A 28 15.79 -8.72 0.01
N PRO A 29 16.52 -9.67 0.64
CA PRO A 29 17.73 -10.23 0.05
C PRO A 29 17.47 -10.79 -1.35
N GLY A 30 18.32 -10.42 -2.31
CA GLY A 30 18.19 -10.85 -3.70
C GLY A 30 17.22 -10.04 -4.54
N ILE A 31 16.56 -9.04 -3.96
CA ILE A 31 15.63 -8.15 -4.66
C ILE A 31 16.26 -6.75 -4.70
N ASP A 32 16.31 -6.16 -5.90
CA ASP A 32 16.92 -4.85 -6.08
C ASP A 32 15.99 -3.71 -5.67
N VAL A 33 14.69 -3.87 -5.93
CA VAL A 33 13.70 -2.83 -5.65
C VAL A 33 12.47 -3.46 -5.04
N VAL A 34 11.99 -2.91 -3.93
CA VAL A 34 10.73 -3.29 -3.31
C VAL A 34 9.78 -2.10 -3.42
N GLU A 35 8.63 -2.31 -4.04
CA GLU A 35 7.59 -1.28 -4.18
C GLU A 35 6.30 -1.73 -3.51
N TRP A 36 5.60 -0.77 -2.94
CA TRP A 36 4.29 -1.00 -2.31
C TRP A 36 3.19 -0.46 -3.21
N LEU A 37 2.22 -1.31 -3.50
CA LEU A 37 1.06 -0.96 -4.32
C LEU A 37 -0.21 -1.12 -3.47
N ILE A 38 -0.92 -0.01 -3.29
CA ILE A 38 -2.20 -0.02 -2.61
C ILE A 38 -3.31 -0.14 -3.65
N ILE A 39 -4.18 -1.11 -3.46
CA ILE A 39 -5.40 -1.24 -4.27
C ILE A 39 -6.57 -0.86 -3.38
N ASP A 40 -7.06 0.37 -3.56
CA ASP A 40 -8.15 0.89 -2.75
C ASP A 40 -9.48 0.63 -3.43
N ASP A 41 -10.35 -0.13 -2.78
CA ASP A 41 -11.64 -0.56 -3.32
C ASP A 41 -12.76 0.42 -2.97
N GLY A 42 -12.50 1.71 -3.21
CA GLY A 42 -13.52 2.76 -3.06
C GLY A 42 -13.71 3.24 -1.62
N SER A 43 -12.62 3.35 -0.85
CA SER A 43 -12.71 3.86 0.53
C SER A 43 -13.32 5.25 0.59
N THR A 44 -14.14 5.47 1.60
CA THR A 44 -14.77 6.76 1.87
C THR A 44 -14.10 7.50 3.03
N ASP A 45 -13.17 6.85 3.73
CA ASP A 45 -12.38 7.45 4.81
C ASP A 45 -11.02 7.93 4.29
N LYS A 46 -10.07 8.14 5.19
CA LYS A 46 -8.73 8.64 4.86
C LYS A 46 -7.72 7.53 4.56
N THR A 47 -8.17 6.36 4.14
CA THR A 47 -7.29 5.22 3.84
C THR A 47 -6.19 5.58 2.84
N VAL A 48 -6.53 6.22 1.72
CA VAL A 48 -5.55 6.61 0.70
C VAL A 48 -4.55 7.63 1.24
N GLU A 49 -5.01 8.58 2.05
CA GLU A 49 -4.14 9.58 2.65
C GLU A 49 -3.13 8.95 3.61
N VAL A 50 -3.58 7.98 4.40
CA VAL A 50 -2.69 7.20 5.29
C VAL A 50 -1.65 6.44 4.46
N ALA A 51 -2.06 5.81 3.37
CA ALA A 51 -1.14 5.11 2.48
C ALA A 51 -0.05 6.04 1.97
N LYS A 52 -0.44 7.20 1.46
CA LYS A 52 0.51 8.18 0.93
C LYS A 52 1.47 8.70 2.00
N ALA A 53 0.97 8.92 3.21
CA ALA A 53 1.79 9.37 4.32
C ALA A 53 2.84 8.34 4.73
N HIS A 54 2.62 7.07 4.46
CA HIS A 54 3.56 5.99 4.75
C HIS A 54 4.49 5.66 3.57
N GLY A 55 4.47 6.47 2.53
CA GLY A 55 5.45 6.35 1.44
C GLY A 55 5.20 5.21 0.47
N VAL A 56 3.93 4.84 0.22
CA VAL A 56 3.63 3.84 -0.80
C VAL A 56 4.02 4.37 -2.18
N ASP A 57 4.41 3.47 -3.06
CA ASP A 57 4.91 3.84 -4.38
C ASP A 57 3.77 4.05 -5.37
N HIS A 58 2.70 3.28 -5.25
CA HIS A 58 1.58 3.30 -6.19
C HIS A 58 0.26 3.18 -5.44
N VAL A 59 -0.75 3.90 -5.92
CA VAL A 59 -2.12 3.77 -5.44
C VAL A 59 -3.03 3.59 -6.64
N VAL A 60 -3.78 2.49 -6.64
CA VAL A 60 -4.85 2.24 -7.60
C VAL A 60 -6.16 2.42 -6.85
N HIS A 61 -6.95 3.39 -7.28
CA HIS A 61 -8.24 3.67 -6.67
C HIS A 61 -9.34 3.12 -7.57
N LEU A 62 -10.03 2.10 -7.09
CA LEU A 62 -11.12 1.49 -7.83
C LEU A 62 -12.42 2.20 -7.51
N PRO A 63 -13.34 2.32 -8.48
CA PRO A 63 -14.63 2.89 -8.20
C PRO A 63 -15.41 2.00 -7.23
N ARG A 64 -16.24 2.64 -6.44
CA ARG A 64 -17.06 1.93 -5.46
C ARG A 64 -18.11 1.07 -6.17
N ASN A 65 -18.24 -0.14 -5.69
CA ASN A 65 -19.31 -1.03 -6.15
C ASN A 65 -20.65 -0.67 -5.51
#